data_3abcf03a1743424ad777e4c98f9c0b07
#
_entry.id   3abcf03a1743424ad777e4c98f9c0b07
#
_cell.length_a   1.000
_cell.length_b   1.000
_cell.length_c   1.000
_cell.angle_alpha   90.00
_cell.angle_beta   90.00
_cell.angle_gamma   90.00
#
_symmetry.space_group_name_H-M   'P 1'
#
loop_
_entity.id
_entity.type
_entity.pdbx_description
1 polymer ?
#
loop_
_entity_poly.entity_id
_entity_poly.type
_entity_poly.pdbx_seq_one_letter_code
_entity_poly.pdbx_strand_id
1 'polypeptide(L)'
;MKTSAVLFFVTLFLVVSVVAGCAPAGQSQATAAPVVTTKTYADLTLCYPQLGAESDWRTANTASIKETAEKLGIKQLVFSDAQQKQENQIAAVRACIAQKVDVIALPPVVEDGWDAALTEAKNAGIPVIIVDRSVSADPSLYAAHIGSNMVLEGERAAAEFNKMLPNGGAVLELSGTTGSGAAVGRAKGFRNKLNPNIKILDSQTGNFTRAEAVPVMQAFLKKYKPGQDFQGVFIHNDDMGIGAIEALKAAGVNPGDLKIVSVDGTRGGFQAMVDGWFQADVECNPLLGPQVFDMALKLVNGGAVDRETLTNETVYYPDKATDLLPTRQY
;
A
#
# COMPACT_ATOMS: atom_id res chain seq x y z
N MET A 1 35.90 69.56 46.67
CA MET A 1 37.13 70.25 46.29
C MET A 1 37.36 69.94 44.85
N LYS A 2 36.95 70.80 43.92
CA LYS A 2 37.78 71.78 43.18
C LYS A 2 39.01 71.03 42.59
N THR A 3 39.25 70.93 41.31
CA THR A 3 39.57 72.04 40.41
C THR A 3 39.48 71.66 38.95
N SER A 4 39.04 72.57 38.15
CA SER A 4 39.02 72.69 36.71
C SER A 4 40.43 72.94 36.11
N ALA A 5 40.61 72.67 34.80
CA ALA A 5 41.41 73.45 33.83
C ALA A 5 41.16 72.83 32.44
N VAL A 6 40.46 73.41 31.51
CA VAL A 6 40.64 74.49 30.59
C VAL A 6 41.74 74.26 29.52
N LEU A 7 41.26 74.02 28.33
CA LEU A 7 41.52 74.58 27.00
C LEU A 7 42.96 74.63 26.46
N PHE A 8 43.21 74.12 25.27
CA PHE A 8 43.74 74.98 24.17
C PHE A 8 43.44 74.36 22.78
N PHE A 9 42.80 75.12 21.91
CA PHE A 9 42.61 74.88 20.49
C PHE A 9 43.92 75.13 19.72
N VAL A 10 44.25 74.16 18.79
CA VAL A 10 45.14 74.49 17.66
C VAL A 10 44.53 73.91 16.40
N THR A 11 44.00 74.83 15.60
CA THR A 11 43.49 74.50 14.24
C THR A 11 44.68 74.49 13.28
N LEU A 12 44.91 73.28 12.69
CA LEU A 12 45.87 73.14 11.59
C LEU A 12 45.10 72.78 10.31
N PHE A 13 45.03 73.78 9.40
CA PHE A 13 44.50 73.52 8.05
C PHE A 13 45.51 72.72 7.25
N LEU A 14 45.12 71.51 6.86
CA LEU A 14 45.89 70.73 5.89
C LEU A 14 45.05 70.65 4.60
N VAL A 15 45.56 71.23 3.55
CA VAL A 15 45.03 71.11 2.19
C VAL A 15 45.39 69.73 1.66
N VAL A 16 44.39 68.92 1.46
CA VAL A 16 44.59 67.60 0.81
C VAL A 16 44.11 67.67 -0.64
N SER A 17 45.09 67.55 -1.52
CA SER A 17 44.88 67.45 -2.97
C SER A 17 44.17 66.16 -3.32
N VAL A 18 42.98 66.26 -3.96
CA VAL A 18 42.25 65.15 -4.47
C VAL A 18 42.90 64.58 -5.74
N VAL A 19 43.55 63.47 -5.64
CA VAL A 19 44.01 62.72 -6.80
C VAL A 19 42.86 61.77 -7.12
N ALA A 20 42.16 61.95 -8.25
CA ALA A 20 41.12 61.03 -8.79
C ALA A 20 41.83 59.81 -9.33
N GLY A 21 41.89 58.77 -8.49
CA GLY A 21 42.32 57.42 -8.93
C GLY A 21 41.13 56.65 -9.47
N CYS A 22 41.13 56.35 -10.76
CA CYS A 22 40.21 55.38 -11.36
C CYS A 22 40.44 54.00 -10.71
N ALA A 23 39.53 53.56 -9.84
CA ALA A 23 39.48 52.17 -9.39
C ALA A 23 38.85 51.29 -10.51
N PRO A 24 39.43 50.15 -10.82
CA PRO A 24 38.78 49.20 -11.76
C PRO A 24 37.50 48.70 -11.16
N ALA A 25 36.43 48.69 -11.98
CA ALA A 25 35.13 48.15 -11.63
C ALA A 25 35.32 46.70 -11.16
N GLY A 26 35.03 46.45 -9.87
CA GLY A 26 35.01 45.11 -9.34
C GLY A 26 33.99 44.26 -10.12
N GLN A 27 34.48 43.21 -10.78
CA GLN A 27 33.63 42.19 -11.36
C GLN A 27 32.84 41.57 -10.21
N SER A 28 31.53 41.82 -10.20
CA SER A 28 30.57 41.10 -9.37
C SER A 28 30.65 39.65 -9.78
N GLN A 29 31.29 38.80 -8.97
CA GLN A 29 31.18 37.36 -9.13
C GLN A 29 29.71 37.01 -8.93
N ALA A 30 29.01 36.77 -10.03
CA ALA A 30 27.71 36.12 -9.99
C ALA A 30 27.90 34.77 -9.31
N THR A 31 27.41 34.66 -8.07
CA THR A 31 27.26 33.36 -7.39
C THR A 31 26.37 32.50 -8.30
N ALA A 32 26.98 31.51 -8.92
CA ALA A 32 26.23 30.52 -9.72
C ALA A 32 25.14 29.93 -8.81
N ALA A 33 23.89 30.02 -9.25
CA ALA A 33 22.79 29.34 -8.58
C ALA A 33 23.17 27.86 -8.41
N PRO A 34 22.84 27.23 -7.28
CA PRO A 34 23.13 25.83 -7.09
C PRO A 34 22.52 25.04 -8.25
N VAL A 35 23.34 24.28 -8.92
CA VAL A 35 22.89 23.34 -9.96
C VAL A 35 22.08 22.28 -9.25
N VAL A 36 20.76 22.37 -9.31
CA VAL A 36 19.86 21.33 -8.83
C VAL A 36 20.04 20.15 -9.82
N THR A 37 20.88 19.20 -9.45
CA THR A 37 21.03 17.95 -10.22
C THR A 37 19.76 17.13 -10.03
N THR A 38 18.99 17.00 -11.12
CA THR A 38 17.81 16.13 -11.14
C THR A 38 18.26 14.68 -11.01
N LYS A 39 17.75 13.95 -10.02
CA LYS A 39 18.02 12.52 -9.87
C LYS A 39 17.37 11.72 -11.01
N THR A 40 18.07 10.69 -11.45
CA THR A 40 17.57 9.66 -12.36
C THR A 40 17.28 8.37 -11.57
N TYR A 41 16.76 7.35 -12.22
CA TYR A 41 16.60 6.04 -11.59
C TYR A 41 17.94 5.48 -11.10
N ALA A 42 19.03 5.66 -11.83
CA ALA A 42 20.37 5.22 -11.43
C ALA A 42 20.89 5.88 -10.14
N ASP A 43 20.28 6.96 -9.69
CA ASP A 43 20.62 7.66 -8.44
C ASP A 43 19.68 7.31 -7.28
N LEU A 44 18.55 6.59 -7.57
CA LEU A 44 17.48 6.34 -6.62
C LEU A 44 17.79 5.18 -5.68
N THR A 45 17.72 5.44 -4.37
CA THR A 45 17.69 4.40 -3.32
C THR A 45 16.28 4.34 -2.73
N LEU A 46 15.56 3.25 -2.98
CA LEU A 46 14.21 3.03 -2.48
C LEU A 46 14.20 1.95 -1.41
N CYS A 47 13.56 2.23 -0.27
CA CYS A 47 13.29 1.25 0.77
C CYS A 47 11.90 0.63 0.57
N TYR A 48 11.82 -0.69 0.61
CA TYR A 48 10.57 -1.45 0.55
C TYR A 48 10.50 -2.47 1.70
N PRO A 49 10.01 -2.07 2.89
CA PRO A 49 9.83 -2.97 4.03
C PRO A 49 8.55 -3.78 3.83
N GLN A 50 8.64 -4.88 3.06
CA GLN A 50 7.49 -5.74 2.76
C GLN A 50 6.93 -6.34 4.05
N LEU A 51 5.60 -6.42 4.14
CA LEU A 51 4.91 -6.92 5.33
C LEU A 51 5.12 -8.44 5.55
N GLY A 52 5.27 -9.22 4.48
CA GLY A 52 5.44 -10.67 4.52
C GLY A 52 5.32 -11.30 3.14
N ALA A 53 5.04 -12.60 3.10
CA ALA A 53 4.78 -13.38 1.89
C ALA A 53 3.57 -14.31 2.13
N GLU A 54 2.47 -13.73 2.62
CA GLU A 54 1.31 -14.46 3.12
C GLU A 54 0.44 -15.08 2.02
N SER A 55 0.58 -14.59 0.78
CA SER A 55 -0.29 -14.99 -0.34
C SER A 55 0.45 -14.96 -1.67
N ASP A 56 -0.13 -15.62 -2.69
CA ASP A 56 0.34 -15.54 -4.07
C ASP A 56 0.27 -14.09 -4.58
N TRP A 57 -0.78 -13.33 -4.21
CA TRP A 57 -0.89 -11.90 -4.49
C TRP A 57 0.31 -11.11 -3.94
N ARG A 58 0.68 -11.34 -2.68
CA ARG A 58 1.81 -10.66 -2.05
C ARG A 58 3.14 -11.02 -2.68
N THR A 59 3.30 -12.27 -3.08
CA THR A 59 4.47 -12.75 -3.83
C THR A 59 4.59 -12.01 -5.16
N ALA A 60 3.49 -11.86 -5.90
CA ALA A 60 3.45 -11.13 -7.16
C ALA A 60 3.73 -9.61 -6.95
N ASN A 61 3.20 -9.02 -5.87
CA ASN A 61 3.52 -7.63 -5.52
C ASN A 61 5.02 -7.44 -5.24
N THR A 62 5.64 -8.35 -4.49
CA THR A 62 7.08 -8.34 -4.25
C THR A 62 7.88 -8.50 -5.54
N ALA A 63 7.46 -9.41 -6.42
CA ALA A 63 8.10 -9.61 -7.74
C ALA A 63 8.00 -8.34 -8.58
N SER A 64 6.83 -7.71 -8.67
CA SER A 64 6.63 -6.46 -9.40
C SER A 64 7.57 -5.34 -8.94
N ILE A 65 7.79 -5.18 -7.64
CA ILE A 65 8.73 -4.20 -7.10
C ILE A 65 10.17 -4.53 -7.48
N LYS A 66 10.60 -5.78 -7.28
CA LYS A 66 11.98 -6.21 -7.55
C LYS A 66 12.33 -6.16 -9.04
N GLU A 67 11.47 -6.70 -9.88
CA GLU A 67 11.65 -6.70 -11.34
C GLU A 67 11.65 -5.29 -11.92
N THR A 68 10.79 -4.39 -11.39
CA THR A 68 10.78 -2.99 -11.81
C THR A 68 12.08 -2.30 -11.38
N ALA A 69 12.58 -2.54 -10.16
CA ALA A 69 13.84 -2.00 -9.68
C ALA A 69 15.00 -2.41 -10.58
N GLU A 70 15.07 -3.69 -10.92
CA GLU A 70 16.09 -4.24 -11.81
C GLU A 70 15.98 -3.65 -13.23
N LYS A 71 14.79 -3.65 -13.81
CA LYS A 71 14.53 -3.11 -15.16
C LYS A 71 14.90 -1.64 -15.29
N LEU A 72 14.63 -0.84 -14.26
CA LEU A 72 14.95 0.59 -14.24
C LEU A 72 16.40 0.87 -13.89
N GLY A 73 17.16 -0.13 -13.40
CA GLY A 73 18.55 0.02 -13.00
C GLY A 73 18.73 1.01 -11.85
N ILE A 74 17.86 0.93 -10.82
CA ILE A 74 17.96 1.84 -9.68
C ILE A 74 19.27 1.61 -8.91
N LYS A 75 19.76 2.64 -8.22
CA LYS A 75 20.98 2.56 -7.42
C LYS A 75 20.91 1.46 -6.37
N GLN A 76 19.80 1.37 -5.63
CA GLN A 76 19.61 0.36 -4.60
C GLN A 76 18.13 0.18 -4.25
N LEU A 77 17.69 -1.07 -4.14
CA LEU A 77 16.47 -1.46 -3.45
C LEU A 77 16.83 -2.01 -2.07
N VAL A 78 16.49 -1.28 -1.01
CA VAL A 78 16.61 -1.75 0.37
C VAL A 78 15.33 -2.52 0.72
N PHE A 79 15.37 -3.84 0.51
CA PHE A 79 14.24 -4.73 0.74
C PHE A 79 14.38 -5.46 2.07
N SER A 80 13.29 -5.59 2.81
CA SER A 80 13.20 -6.44 4.01
C SER A 80 11.83 -7.12 4.08
N ASP A 81 11.76 -8.25 4.77
CA ASP A 81 10.54 -9.00 5.03
C ASP A 81 10.22 -8.92 6.54
N ALA A 82 9.08 -8.33 6.87
CA ALA A 82 8.66 -8.14 8.25
C ALA A 82 7.97 -9.38 8.85
N GLN A 83 7.76 -10.45 8.06
CA GLN A 83 7.14 -11.70 8.52
C GLN A 83 5.77 -11.47 9.18
N GLN A 84 4.97 -10.57 8.62
CA GLN A 84 3.65 -10.14 9.08
C GLN A 84 3.63 -9.53 10.50
N LYS A 85 4.78 -9.03 10.97
CA LYS A 85 4.92 -8.39 12.28
C LYS A 85 5.16 -6.90 12.11
N GLN A 86 4.24 -6.09 12.64
CA GLN A 86 4.34 -4.64 12.55
C GLN A 86 5.62 -4.10 13.23
N GLU A 87 6.02 -4.68 14.36
CA GLU A 87 7.24 -4.28 15.07
C GLU A 87 8.50 -4.47 14.19
N ASN A 88 8.56 -5.55 13.41
CA ASN A 88 9.66 -5.77 12.47
C ASN A 88 9.63 -4.73 11.34
N GLN A 89 8.44 -4.40 10.86
CA GLN A 89 8.26 -3.44 9.79
C GLN A 89 8.62 -2.01 10.24
N ILE A 90 8.23 -1.62 11.46
CA ILE A 90 8.63 -0.35 12.07
C ILE A 90 10.16 -0.29 12.24
N ALA A 91 10.78 -1.38 12.70
CA ALA A 91 12.24 -1.46 12.81
C ALA A 91 12.92 -1.31 11.44
N ALA A 92 12.36 -1.92 10.39
CA ALA A 92 12.85 -1.79 9.03
C ALA A 92 12.73 -0.34 8.48
N VAL A 93 11.60 0.34 8.74
CA VAL A 93 11.43 1.76 8.39
C VAL A 93 12.51 2.62 9.06
N ARG A 94 12.76 2.42 10.37
CA ARG A 94 13.82 3.14 11.10
C ARG A 94 15.21 2.85 10.55
N ALA A 95 15.49 1.60 10.17
CA ALA A 95 16.75 1.23 9.52
C ALA A 95 16.93 1.95 8.17
N CYS A 96 15.85 2.11 7.39
CA CYS A 96 15.88 2.87 6.14
C CYS A 96 16.11 4.37 6.38
N ILE A 97 15.51 4.95 7.41
CA ILE A 97 15.77 6.33 7.82
C ILE A 97 17.25 6.51 8.19
N ALA A 98 17.83 5.60 8.98
CA ALA A 98 19.24 5.63 9.36
C ALA A 98 20.19 5.50 8.16
N GLN A 99 19.80 4.73 7.13
CA GLN A 99 20.54 4.59 5.87
C GLN A 99 20.36 5.80 4.93
N LYS A 100 19.48 6.75 5.27
CA LYS A 100 19.20 7.94 4.46
C LYS A 100 18.77 7.58 3.04
N VAL A 101 17.85 6.63 2.92
CA VAL A 101 17.24 6.28 1.63
C VAL A 101 16.50 7.49 1.04
N ASP A 102 16.28 7.51 -0.26
CA ASP A 102 15.60 8.63 -0.92
C ASP A 102 14.08 8.60 -0.73
N VAL A 103 13.48 7.41 -0.68
CA VAL A 103 12.03 7.19 -0.53
C VAL A 103 11.80 5.89 0.23
N ILE A 104 10.77 5.87 1.05
CA ILE A 104 10.23 4.64 1.66
C ILE A 104 8.88 4.34 0.99
N ALA A 105 8.73 3.16 0.40
CA ALA A 105 7.45 2.65 -0.09
C ALA A 105 6.97 1.55 0.87
N LEU A 106 5.93 1.85 1.64
CA LEU A 106 5.49 1.06 2.80
C LEU A 106 4.13 0.38 2.53
N PRO A 107 4.08 -0.95 2.36
CA PRO A 107 2.85 -1.73 2.44
C PRO A 107 2.59 -2.13 3.91
N PRO A 108 1.69 -1.45 4.66
CA PRO A 108 1.59 -1.65 6.11
C PRO A 108 0.94 -2.99 6.48
N VAL A 109 1.39 -3.63 7.57
CA VAL A 109 0.76 -4.85 8.10
C VAL A 109 -0.66 -4.56 8.58
N VAL A 110 -0.83 -3.52 9.38
CA VAL A 110 -2.12 -3.02 9.91
C VAL A 110 -2.21 -1.51 9.75
N GLU A 111 -3.40 -0.93 9.94
CA GLU A 111 -3.62 0.52 9.74
C GLU A 111 -3.04 1.37 10.85
N ASP A 112 -3.13 0.92 12.11
CA ASP A 112 -2.81 1.72 13.29
C ASP A 112 -1.32 1.65 13.68
N GLY A 113 -0.86 2.66 14.45
CA GLY A 113 0.45 2.64 15.12
C GLY A 113 1.62 3.14 14.29
N TRP A 114 1.37 3.85 13.20
CA TRP A 114 2.40 4.35 12.27
C TRP A 114 2.88 5.76 12.56
N ASP A 115 2.15 6.55 13.36
CA ASP A 115 2.40 7.99 13.55
C ASP A 115 3.85 8.30 13.92
N ALA A 116 4.44 7.54 14.85
CA ALA A 116 5.82 7.77 15.29
C ALA A 116 6.82 7.52 14.15
N ALA A 117 6.74 6.38 13.47
CA ALA A 117 7.69 6.01 12.42
C ALA A 117 7.54 6.94 11.18
N LEU A 118 6.32 7.33 10.82
CA LEU A 118 6.06 8.28 9.74
C LEU A 118 6.54 9.69 10.11
N THR A 119 6.38 10.12 11.37
CA THR A 119 6.92 11.38 11.87
C THR A 119 8.45 11.38 11.83
N GLU A 120 9.10 10.28 12.22
CA GLU A 120 10.55 10.11 12.12
C GLU A 120 11.04 10.25 10.66
N ALA A 121 10.36 9.60 9.71
CA ALA A 121 10.69 9.71 8.27
C ALA A 121 10.51 11.15 7.76
N LYS A 122 9.39 11.80 8.10
CA LYS A 122 9.10 13.19 7.73
C LYS A 122 10.16 14.14 8.27
N ASN A 123 10.56 14.01 9.54
CA ASN A 123 11.61 14.84 10.16
C ASN A 123 12.98 14.60 9.54
N ALA A 124 13.24 13.42 9.01
CA ALA A 124 14.44 13.10 8.25
C ALA A 124 14.38 13.62 6.79
N GLY A 125 13.26 14.20 6.35
CA GLY A 125 13.05 14.65 4.98
C GLY A 125 12.88 13.52 3.96
N ILE A 126 12.53 12.32 4.41
CA ILE A 126 12.34 11.14 3.55
C ILE A 126 10.85 10.98 3.27
N PRO A 127 10.39 11.17 2.03
CA PRO A 127 8.99 10.96 1.67
C PRO A 127 8.62 9.48 1.79
N VAL A 128 7.39 9.23 2.29
CA VAL A 128 6.81 7.89 2.38
C VAL A 128 5.65 7.76 1.40
N ILE A 129 5.66 6.71 0.59
CA ILE A 129 4.54 6.27 -0.23
C ILE A 129 3.89 5.10 0.50
N ILE A 130 2.62 5.20 0.85
CA ILE A 130 1.84 4.09 1.36
C ILE A 130 1.41 3.24 0.16
N VAL A 131 1.63 1.93 0.22
CA VAL A 131 1.40 1.00 -0.89
C VAL A 131 0.38 -0.06 -0.51
N ASP A 132 -0.59 -0.33 -1.39
CA ASP A 132 -1.64 -1.34 -1.20
C ASP A 132 -2.57 -0.99 -0.04
N ARG A 133 -2.24 -1.39 1.18
CA ARG A 133 -3.05 -1.18 2.38
C ARG A 133 -2.91 0.24 2.92
N SER A 134 -3.98 0.78 3.48
CA SER A 134 -4.02 2.11 4.11
C SER A 134 -3.42 2.13 5.51
N VAL A 135 -3.18 3.35 6.02
CA VAL A 135 -2.85 3.64 7.41
C VAL A 135 -3.87 4.62 7.99
N SER A 136 -4.09 4.56 9.32
CA SER A 136 -4.94 5.52 10.05
C SER A 136 -4.20 6.80 10.47
N ALA A 137 -2.89 6.87 10.22
CA ALA A 137 -2.06 8.01 10.57
C ALA A 137 -2.49 9.30 9.83
N ASP A 138 -2.14 10.47 10.43
CA ASP A 138 -2.42 11.77 9.81
C ASP A 138 -1.88 11.82 8.37
N PRO A 139 -2.72 12.16 7.39
CA PRO A 139 -2.31 12.22 5.99
C PRO A 139 -1.12 13.15 5.72
N SER A 140 -0.84 14.13 6.55
CA SER A 140 0.34 14.99 6.41
C SER A 140 1.67 14.28 6.66
N LEU A 141 1.67 13.06 7.21
CA LEU A 141 2.85 12.29 7.56
C LEU A 141 3.42 11.45 6.40
N TYR A 142 2.67 11.30 5.31
CA TYR A 142 3.13 10.58 4.12
C TYR A 142 2.84 11.37 2.85
N ALA A 143 3.56 11.08 1.78
CA ALA A 143 3.46 11.82 0.52
C ALA A 143 2.23 11.43 -0.30
N ALA A 144 1.96 10.13 -0.42
CA ALA A 144 0.89 9.58 -1.24
C ALA A 144 0.49 8.17 -0.80
N HIS A 145 -0.67 7.72 -1.27
CA HIS A 145 -1.13 6.32 -1.24
C HIS A 145 -1.33 5.83 -2.67
N ILE A 146 -0.92 4.58 -2.93
CA ILE A 146 -1.16 3.88 -4.19
C ILE A 146 -1.63 2.45 -3.92
N GLY A 147 -2.75 2.06 -4.48
CA GLY A 147 -3.32 0.71 -4.29
C GLY A 147 -4.74 0.60 -4.79
N SER A 148 -5.44 -0.40 -4.31
CA SER A 148 -6.84 -0.70 -4.63
C SER A 148 -7.80 0.08 -3.73
N ASN A 149 -9.02 0.27 -4.22
CA ASN A 149 -10.11 0.75 -3.37
C ASN A 149 -10.75 -0.42 -2.62
N MET A 150 -10.23 -0.75 -1.44
CA MET A 150 -10.66 -1.89 -0.64
C MET A 150 -12.15 -1.84 -0.27
N VAL A 151 -12.73 -0.64 -0.10
CA VAL A 151 -14.17 -0.47 0.16
C VAL A 151 -14.97 -0.84 -1.09
N LEU A 152 -14.55 -0.37 -2.26
CA LEU A 152 -15.20 -0.69 -3.53
C LEU A 152 -15.13 -2.20 -3.85
N GLU A 153 -14.00 -2.87 -3.51
CA GLU A 153 -13.90 -4.33 -3.64
C GLU A 153 -14.97 -5.05 -2.81
N GLY A 154 -15.13 -4.67 -1.56
CA GLY A 154 -16.20 -5.19 -0.69
C GLY A 154 -17.60 -4.90 -1.23
N GLU A 155 -17.85 -3.69 -1.76
CA GLU A 155 -19.12 -3.32 -2.39
C GLU A 155 -19.40 -4.16 -3.65
N ARG A 156 -18.39 -4.44 -4.47
CA ARG A 156 -18.47 -5.32 -5.64
C ARG A 156 -18.83 -6.74 -5.22
N ALA A 157 -18.16 -7.28 -4.20
CA ALA A 157 -18.47 -8.61 -3.67
C ALA A 157 -19.92 -8.69 -3.16
N ALA A 158 -20.38 -7.69 -2.43
CA ALA A 158 -21.78 -7.60 -1.97
C ALA A 158 -22.78 -7.55 -3.14
N ALA A 159 -22.44 -6.80 -4.20
CA ALA A 159 -23.28 -6.72 -5.38
C ALA A 159 -23.46 -8.09 -6.07
N GLU A 160 -22.42 -8.93 -6.06
CA GLU A 160 -22.53 -10.29 -6.58
C GLU A 160 -23.44 -11.16 -5.71
N PHE A 161 -23.31 -11.09 -4.38
CA PHE A 161 -24.24 -11.80 -3.50
C PHE A 161 -25.68 -11.32 -3.66
N ASN A 162 -25.92 -10.03 -3.84
CA ASN A 162 -27.26 -9.48 -4.07
C ASN A 162 -27.90 -10.04 -5.36
N LYS A 163 -27.11 -10.28 -6.41
CA LYS A 163 -27.56 -10.92 -7.66
C LYS A 163 -27.86 -12.40 -7.45
N MET A 164 -26.99 -13.12 -6.73
CA MET A 164 -27.09 -14.59 -6.55
C MET A 164 -28.12 -14.97 -5.50
N LEU A 165 -28.43 -14.10 -4.54
CA LEU A 165 -29.38 -14.31 -3.45
C LEU A 165 -30.45 -13.19 -3.42
N PRO A 166 -31.22 -13.01 -4.51
CA PRO A 166 -32.14 -11.85 -4.63
C PRO A 166 -33.26 -11.85 -3.58
N ASN A 167 -33.62 -13.01 -3.08
CA ASN A 167 -34.66 -13.18 -2.06
C ASN A 167 -34.10 -13.14 -0.62
N GLY A 168 -32.80 -12.89 -0.46
CA GLY A 168 -32.12 -12.95 0.82
C GLY A 168 -31.52 -14.34 1.08
N GLY A 169 -30.95 -14.53 2.27
CA GLY A 169 -30.26 -15.74 2.67
C GLY A 169 -29.24 -15.47 3.76
N ALA A 170 -28.25 -16.33 3.85
CA ALA A 170 -27.17 -16.19 4.82
C ALA A 170 -25.81 -16.50 4.19
N VAL A 171 -24.79 -15.78 4.62
CA VAL A 171 -23.41 -15.97 4.18
C VAL A 171 -22.46 -16.01 5.37
N LEU A 172 -21.33 -16.66 5.17
CA LEU A 172 -20.17 -16.59 6.08
C LEU A 172 -19.16 -15.61 5.51
N GLU A 173 -18.33 -15.03 6.36
CA GLU A 173 -17.23 -14.16 5.97
C GLU A 173 -15.91 -14.73 6.49
N LEU A 174 -15.00 -15.03 5.58
CA LEU A 174 -13.62 -15.40 5.88
C LEU A 174 -12.75 -14.17 5.64
N SER A 175 -12.44 -13.45 6.71
CA SER A 175 -11.80 -12.15 6.62
C SER A 175 -10.28 -12.26 6.63
N GLY A 176 -9.61 -11.21 6.14
CA GLY A 176 -8.16 -11.09 6.17
C GLY A 176 -7.61 -10.73 7.55
N THR A 177 -6.32 -10.39 7.60
CA THR A 177 -5.60 -10.00 8.82
C THR A 177 -6.34 -8.90 9.56
N THR A 178 -6.68 -9.16 10.81
CA THR A 178 -7.40 -8.19 11.66
C THR A 178 -6.64 -6.88 11.78
N GLY A 179 -7.34 -5.76 11.54
CA GLY A 179 -6.76 -4.42 11.59
C GLY A 179 -5.99 -4.00 10.35
N SER A 180 -5.87 -4.85 9.32
CA SER A 180 -5.30 -4.43 8.04
C SER A 180 -6.30 -3.61 7.22
N GLY A 181 -5.83 -2.58 6.49
CA GLY A 181 -6.68 -1.74 5.67
C GLY A 181 -7.50 -2.52 4.65
N ALA A 182 -6.94 -3.60 4.10
CA ALA A 182 -7.66 -4.47 3.17
C ALA A 182 -8.83 -5.21 3.85
N ALA A 183 -8.61 -5.82 5.02
CA ALA A 183 -9.69 -6.52 5.73
C ALA A 183 -10.77 -5.54 6.22
N VAL A 184 -10.37 -4.40 6.77
CA VAL A 184 -11.29 -3.35 7.25
C VAL A 184 -12.11 -2.77 6.09
N GLY A 185 -11.46 -2.41 4.99
CA GLY A 185 -12.10 -1.82 3.82
C GLY A 185 -13.07 -2.79 3.15
N ARG A 186 -12.66 -4.04 2.87
CA ARG A 186 -13.51 -5.08 2.25
C ARG A 186 -14.73 -5.38 3.13
N ALA A 187 -14.53 -5.58 4.44
CA ALA A 187 -15.62 -5.79 5.37
C ALA A 187 -16.62 -4.62 5.42
N LYS A 188 -16.12 -3.38 5.44
CA LYS A 188 -16.93 -2.16 5.42
C LYS A 188 -17.75 -2.07 4.13
N GLY A 189 -17.12 -2.20 2.98
CA GLY A 189 -17.77 -2.13 1.68
C GLY A 189 -18.84 -3.21 1.51
N PHE A 190 -18.53 -4.44 1.91
CA PHE A 190 -19.46 -5.56 1.88
C PHE A 190 -20.73 -5.26 2.68
N ARG A 191 -20.58 -4.81 3.93
CA ARG A 191 -21.73 -4.46 4.80
C ARG A 191 -22.52 -3.28 4.29
N ASN A 192 -21.87 -2.28 3.70
CA ASN A 192 -22.52 -1.09 3.16
C ASN A 192 -23.48 -1.40 2.00
N LYS A 193 -23.16 -2.40 1.18
CA LYS A 193 -23.87 -2.69 -0.07
C LYS A 193 -24.71 -3.95 -0.04
N LEU A 194 -24.50 -4.81 0.97
CA LEU A 194 -25.22 -6.07 1.07
C LEU A 194 -26.73 -5.85 1.26
N ASN A 195 -27.53 -6.60 0.51
CA ASN A 195 -28.99 -6.62 0.67
C ASN A 195 -29.34 -6.92 2.15
N PRO A 196 -30.16 -6.11 2.83
CA PRO A 196 -30.50 -6.29 4.25
C PRO A 196 -31.18 -7.65 4.56
N ASN A 197 -31.72 -8.34 3.55
CA ASN A 197 -32.28 -9.68 3.67
C ASN A 197 -31.18 -10.79 3.62
N ILE A 198 -29.93 -10.45 3.34
CA ILE A 198 -28.79 -11.38 3.42
C ILE A 198 -28.09 -11.16 4.76
N LYS A 199 -27.98 -12.21 5.58
CA LYS A 199 -27.37 -12.14 6.91
C LYS A 199 -25.93 -12.67 6.85
N ILE A 200 -25.00 -11.96 7.47
CA ILE A 200 -23.66 -12.48 7.77
C ILE A 200 -23.79 -13.25 9.09
N LEU A 201 -23.72 -14.59 9.05
CA LEU A 201 -23.91 -15.43 10.25
C LEU A 201 -22.69 -15.42 11.16
N ASP A 202 -21.51 -15.43 10.57
CA ASP A 202 -20.24 -15.48 11.29
C ASP A 202 -19.15 -14.84 10.43
N SER A 203 -18.13 -14.27 11.09
CA SER A 203 -16.97 -13.67 10.45
C SER A 203 -15.72 -14.02 11.25
N GLN A 204 -14.77 -14.72 10.64
CA GLN A 204 -13.52 -15.14 11.26
C GLN A 204 -12.34 -14.81 10.36
N THR A 205 -11.19 -14.52 10.96
CA THR A 205 -9.98 -14.22 10.21
C THR A 205 -9.22 -15.49 9.81
N GLY A 206 -8.77 -15.57 8.56
CA GLY A 206 -7.77 -16.52 8.07
C GLY A 206 -6.46 -15.83 7.70
N ASN A 207 -6.26 -14.57 8.16
CA ASN A 207 -5.01 -13.79 8.06
C ASN A 207 -4.42 -13.72 6.63
N PHE A 208 -5.27 -13.81 5.60
CA PHE A 208 -4.90 -13.86 4.18
C PHE A 208 -4.08 -15.09 3.79
N THR A 209 -3.99 -16.11 4.64
CA THR A 209 -3.19 -17.29 4.35
C THR A 209 -4.06 -18.51 4.06
N ARG A 210 -3.63 -19.34 3.11
CA ARG A 210 -4.27 -20.62 2.78
C ARG A 210 -4.31 -21.56 3.99
N ALA A 211 -3.19 -21.65 4.71
CA ALA A 211 -3.04 -22.55 5.84
C ALA A 211 -3.99 -22.23 7.00
N GLU A 212 -4.23 -20.94 7.29
CA GLU A 212 -5.13 -20.55 8.38
C GLU A 212 -6.61 -20.57 7.97
N ALA A 213 -6.91 -20.42 6.68
CA ALA A 213 -8.26 -20.53 6.17
C ALA A 213 -8.87 -21.93 6.34
N VAL A 214 -8.07 -22.99 6.20
CA VAL A 214 -8.53 -24.39 6.34
C VAL A 214 -9.19 -24.63 7.70
N PRO A 215 -8.54 -24.45 8.87
CA PRO A 215 -9.16 -24.68 10.16
C PRO A 215 -10.33 -23.74 10.45
N VAL A 216 -10.32 -22.50 9.94
CA VAL A 216 -11.44 -21.58 10.11
C VAL A 216 -12.67 -22.10 9.35
N MET A 217 -12.51 -22.52 8.09
CA MET A 217 -13.62 -23.07 7.32
C MET A 217 -14.14 -24.37 7.94
N GLN A 218 -13.23 -25.24 8.45
CA GLN A 218 -13.62 -26.45 9.19
C GLN A 218 -14.45 -26.10 10.45
N ALA A 219 -14.10 -25.03 11.16
CA ALA A 219 -14.87 -24.56 12.32
C ALA A 219 -16.26 -24.07 11.92
N PHE A 220 -16.40 -23.35 10.81
CA PHE A 220 -17.68 -22.97 10.25
C PHE A 220 -18.53 -24.18 9.91
N LEU A 221 -17.97 -25.20 9.25
CA LEU A 221 -18.68 -26.43 8.84
C LEU A 221 -19.11 -27.31 10.01
N LYS A 222 -18.44 -27.21 11.16
CA LYS A 222 -18.90 -27.87 12.41
C LYS A 222 -20.13 -27.18 13.00
N LYS A 223 -20.27 -25.87 12.79
CA LYS A 223 -21.33 -25.02 13.38
C LYS A 223 -22.52 -24.84 12.47
N TYR A 224 -22.30 -24.77 11.17
CA TYR A 224 -23.31 -24.43 10.16
C TYR A 224 -23.32 -25.45 9.02
N LYS A 225 -24.53 -25.81 8.55
CA LYS A 225 -24.72 -26.78 7.47
C LYS A 225 -24.76 -26.06 6.12
N PRO A 226 -23.88 -26.40 5.17
CA PRO A 226 -23.88 -25.86 3.80
C PRO A 226 -25.23 -26.04 3.12
N GLY A 227 -25.73 -25.01 2.44
CA GLY A 227 -27.00 -25.04 1.72
C GLY A 227 -28.25 -24.97 2.59
N GLN A 228 -28.15 -25.21 3.91
CA GLN A 228 -29.26 -25.12 4.86
C GLN A 228 -29.16 -23.85 5.69
N ASP A 229 -28.08 -23.71 6.48
CA ASP A 229 -27.89 -22.56 7.38
C ASP A 229 -27.31 -21.37 6.62
N PHE A 230 -26.45 -21.59 5.63
CA PHE A 230 -25.85 -20.58 4.77
C PHE A 230 -25.77 -21.00 3.31
N GLN A 231 -25.82 -20.04 2.38
CA GLN A 231 -25.82 -20.25 0.95
C GLN A 231 -24.55 -19.74 0.27
N GLY A 232 -23.70 -19.01 0.99
CA GLY A 232 -22.48 -18.50 0.39
C GLY A 232 -21.39 -18.14 1.39
N VAL A 233 -20.21 -17.87 0.85
CA VAL A 233 -19.03 -17.43 1.63
C VAL A 233 -18.36 -16.25 0.90
N PHE A 234 -18.25 -15.13 1.57
CA PHE A 234 -17.42 -14.02 1.16
C PHE A 234 -16.00 -14.24 1.71
N ILE A 235 -15.01 -14.26 0.85
CA ILE A 235 -13.62 -14.54 1.22
C ILE A 235 -12.75 -13.38 0.77
N HIS A 236 -11.98 -12.82 1.70
CA HIS A 236 -11.25 -11.58 1.47
C HIS A 236 -10.03 -11.74 0.56
N ASN A 237 -9.60 -12.97 0.24
CA ASN A 237 -8.60 -13.20 -0.82
C ASN A 237 -8.60 -14.64 -1.34
N ASP A 238 -7.98 -14.83 -2.50
CA ASP A 238 -7.95 -16.11 -3.20
C ASP A 238 -7.22 -17.22 -2.45
N ASP A 239 -6.10 -16.91 -1.79
CA ASP A 239 -5.37 -17.91 -1.01
C ASP A 239 -6.22 -18.49 0.12
N MET A 240 -6.97 -17.67 0.86
CA MET A 240 -7.95 -18.17 1.82
C MET A 240 -9.07 -18.94 1.12
N GLY A 241 -9.48 -18.51 -0.06
CA GLY A 241 -10.47 -19.19 -0.87
C GLY A 241 -10.06 -20.61 -1.24
N ILE A 242 -8.83 -20.79 -1.66
CA ILE A 242 -8.26 -22.10 -1.96
C ILE A 242 -8.23 -22.98 -0.70
N GLY A 243 -7.80 -22.42 0.44
CA GLY A 243 -7.84 -23.13 1.73
C GLY A 243 -9.27 -23.50 2.16
N ALA A 244 -10.23 -22.60 1.97
CA ALA A 244 -11.65 -22.89 2.24
C ALA A 244 -12.18 -24.03 1.35
N ILE A 245 -11.82 -24.04 0.07
CA ILE A 245 -12.17 -25.12 -0.87
C ILE A 245 -11.64 -26.48 -0.39
N GLU A 246 -10.41 -26.55 0.14
CA GLU A 246 -9.87 -27.81 0.71
C GLU A 246 -10.75 -28.35 1.83
N ALA A 247 -11.19 -27.48 2.75
CA ALA A 247 -12.08 -27.86 3.85
C ALA A 247 -13.48 -28.25 3.35
N LEU A 248 -14.04 -27.54 2.35
CA LEU A 248 -15.33 -27.83 1.73
C LEU A 248 -15.32 -29.20 1.02
N LYS A 249 -14.28 -29.48 0.25
CA LYS A 249 -14.07 -30.80 -0.40
C LYS A 249 -14.04 -31.94 0.63
N ALA A 250 -13.29 -31.74 1.71
CA ALA A 250 -13.19 -32.73 2.80
C ALA A 250 -14.54 -32.99 3.50
N ALA A 251 -15.43 -32.01 3.49
CA ALA A 251 -16.78 -32.10 4.03
C ALA A 251 -17.83 -32.62 3.03
N GLY A 252 -17.42 -32.98 1.80
CA GLY A 252 -18.31 -33.51 0.77
C GLY A 252 -19.15 -32.44 0.05
N VAL A 253 -18.79 -31.17 0.14
CA VAL A 253 -19.42 -30.10 -0.62
C VAL A 253 -18.88 -30.13 -2.05
N ASN A 254 -19.73 -29.91 -3.03
CA ASN A 254 -19.34 -29.90 -4.44
C ASN A 254 -19.23 -28.45 -4.98
N PRO A 255 -18.49 -28.24 -6.08
CA PRO A 255 -18.49 -26.97 -6.79
C PRO A 255 -19.91 -26.52 -7.14
N GLY A 256 -20.24 -25.27 -6.86
CA GLY A 256 -21.55 -24.69 -7.14
C GLY A 256 -22.63 -24.88 -6.05
N ASP A 257 -22.43 -25.80 -5.09
CA ASP A 257 -23.36 -25.98 -3.96
C ASP A 257 -23.48 -24.70 -3.10
N LEU A 258 -22.41 -23.93 -2.99
CA LEU A 258 -22.35 -22.64 -2.32
C LEU A 258 -21.98 -21.52 -3.29
N LYS A 259 -22.41 -20.30 -3.01
CA LYS A 259 -21.99 -19.10 -3.71
C LYS A 259 -20.73 -18.55 -3.04
N ILE A 260 -19.60 -18.62 -3.74
CA ILE A 260 -18.32 -18.13 -3.22
C ILE A 260 -17.89 -16.93 -4.06
N VAL A 261 -17.64 -15.80 -3.40
CA VAL A 261 -17.04 -14.62 -3.99
C VAL A 261 -15.71 -14.39 -3.30
N SER A 262 -14.66 -14.30 -4.08
CA SER A 262 -13.30 -14.04 -3.62
C SER A 262 -12.81 -12.67 -4.09
N VAL A 263 -11.62 -12.30 -3.65
CA VAL A 263 -10.91 -11.09 -4.06
C VAL A 263 -9.46 -11.46 -4.38
N ASP A 264 -8.88 -10.85 -5.32
CA ASP A 264 -7.52 -10.71 -5.83
C ASP A 264 -7.45 -10.93 -7.34
N GLY A 265 -8.08 -11.95 -7.87
CA GLY A 265 -7.99 -12.33 -9.28
C GLY A 265 -6.65 -12.99 -9.61
N THR A 266 -6.11 -13.82 -8.72
CA THR A 266 -4.88 -14.59 -8.94
C THR A 266 -5.09 -15.75 -9.90
N ARG A 267 -4.00 -16.36 -10.38
CA ARG A 267 -4.09 -17.60 -11.15
C ARG A 267 -4.84 -18.71 -10.39
N GLY A 268 -4.63 -18.77 -9.05
CA GLY A 268 -5.34 -19.71 -8.18
C GLY A 268 -6.83 -19.42 -8.11
N GLY A 269 -7.24 -18.15 -8.02
CA GLY A 269 -8.63 -17.73 -8.08
C GLY A 269 -9.28 -18.04 -9.42
N PHE A 270 -8.58 -17.75 -10.53
CA PHE A 270 -9.05 -18.13 -11.87
C PHE A 270 -9.22 -19.64 -12.04
N GLN A 271 -8.29 -20.45 -11.53
CA GLN A 271 -8.44 -21.90 -11.54
C GLN A 271 -9.65 -22.34 -10.71
N ALA A 272 -9.88 -21.73 -9.54
CA ALA A 272 -11.06 -22.02 -8.72
C ALA A 272 -12.39 -21.64 -9.42
N MET A 273 -12.38 -20.58 -10.26
CA MET A 273 -13.54 -20.27 -11.12
C MET A 273 -13.73 -21.33 -12.21
N VAL A 274 -12.66 -21.76 -12.89
CA VAL A 274 -12.71 -22.81 -13.91
C VAL A 274 -13.21 -24.13 -13.32
N ASP A 275 -12.81 -24.45 -12.10
CA ASP A 275 -13.23 -25.65 -11.37
C ASP A 275 -14.66 -25.53 -10.79
N GLY A 276 -15.34 -24.38 -10.97
CA GLY A 276 -16.72 -24.13 -10.55
C GLY A 276 -16.90 -23.73 -9.07
N TRP A 277 -15.81 -23.45 -8.35
CA TRP A 277 -15.87 -23.06 -6.93
C TRP A 277 -16.22 -21.59 -6.73
N PHE A 278 -15.53 -20.67 -7.42
CA PHE A 278 -15.83 -19.25 -7.31
C PHE A 278 -16.85 -18.84 -8.38
N GLN A 279 -17.88 -18.13 -7.98
CA GLN A 279 -18.87 -17.55 -8.88
C GLN A 279 -18.52 -16.15 -9.35
N ALA A 280 -17.66 -15.47 -8.60
CA ALA A 280 -17.05 -14.21 -8.99
C ALA A 280 -15.74 -14.01 -8.22
N ASP A 281 -14.82 -13.27 -8.83
CA ASP A 281 -13.54 -12.89 -8.26
C ASP A 281 -13.33 -11.40 -8.51
N VAL A 282 -13.23 -10.63 -7.44
CA VAL A 282 -13.01 -9.18 -7.50
C VAL A 282 -11.52 -8.93 -7.65
N GLU A 283 -11.12 -8.23 -8.70
CA GLU A 283 -9.69 -7.95 -8.92
C GLU A 283 -9.14 -7.02 -7.84
N CYS A 284 -7.93 -7.34 -7.36
CA CYS A 284 -7.02 -6.47 -6.61
C CYS A 284 -5.64 -6.62 -7.28
N ASN A 285 -5.13 -5.54 -7.88
CA ASN A 285 -3.95 -5.63 -8.75
C ASN A 285 -2.63 -5.50 -7.96
N PRO A 286 -1.75 -6.55 -7.92
CA PRO A 286 -0.48 -6.49 -7.22
C PRO A 286 0.66 -5.78 -7.97
N LEU A 287 0.48 -5.50 -9.27
CA LEU A 287 1.56 -5.04 -10.15
C LEU A 287 1.81 -3.53 -10.00
N LEU A 288 2.15 -3.09 -8.79
CA LEU A 288 2.30 -1.67 -8.43
C LEU A 288 3.72 -1.12 -8.66
N GLY A 289 4.70 -1.98 -8.98
CA GLY A 289 6.10 -1.57 -9.13
C GLY A 289 6.30 -0.36 -10.03
N PRO A 290 5.86 -0.36 -11.29
CA PRO A 290 6.08 0.76 -12.19
C PRO A 290 5.57 2.10 -11.65
N GLN A 291 4.37 2.13 -11.06
CA GLN A 291 3.76 3.34 -10.52
C GLN A 291 4.48 3.81 -9.24
N VAL A 292 4.91 2.89 -8.36
CA VAL A 292 5.66 3.21 -7.15
C VAL A 292 7.00 3.88 -7.51
N PHE A 293 7.73 3.36 -8.49
CA PHE A 293 9.02 3.93 -8.91
C PHE A 293 8.87 5.26 -9.64
N ASP A 294 7.83 5.43 -10.49
CA ASP A 294 7.53 6.71 -11.13
C ASP A 294 7.22 7.79 -10.08
N MET A 295 6.37 7.45 -9.10
CA MET A 295 6.02 8.34 -8.00
C MET A 295 7.25 8.68 -7.14
N ALA A 296 8.09 7.69 -6.82
CA ALA A 296 9.32 7.89 -6.07
C ALA A 296 10.27 8.86 -6.77
N LEU A 297 10.50 8.68 -8.08
CA LEU A 297 11.37 9.56 -8.85
C LEU A 297 10.84 11.00 -8.92
N LYS A 298 9.52 11.18 -9.06
CA LYS A 298 8.88 12.50 -9.01
C LYS A 298 9.11 13.18 -7.66
N LEU A 299 8.87 12.46 -6.55
CA LEU A 299 9.03 13.00 -5.19
C LEU A 299 10.46 13.46 -4.90
N VAL A 300 11.48 12.67 -5.24
CA VAL A 300 12.89 13.04 -4.97
C VAL A 300 13.36 14.23 -5.80
N ASN A 301 12.67 14.52 -6.90
CA ASN A 301 12.94 15.70 -7.74
C ASN A 301 12.04 16.90 -7.40
N GLY A 302 11.29 16.85 -6.29
CA GLY A 302 10.39 17.92 -5.87
C GLY A 302 9.13 18.03 -6.73
N GLY A 303 8.82 17.04 -7.54
CA GLY A 303 7.61 16.98 -8.36
C GLY A 303 6.36 16.68 -7.52
N ALA A 304 5.23 17.17 -7.99
CA ALA A 304 3.94 16.85 -7.38
C ALA A 304 3.49 15.43 -7.76
N VAL A 305 2.87 14.74 -6.81
CA VAL A 305 2.18 13.46 -7.01
C VAL A 305 0.75 13.55 -6.47
N ASP A 306 -0.16 12.77 -7.04
CA ASP A 306 -1.50 12.67 -6.51
C ASP A 306 -1.46 12.03 -5.11
N ARG A 307 -2.30 12.56 -4.20
CA ARG A 307 -2.38 12.05 -2.82
C ARG A 307 -2.88 10.62 -2.76
N GLU A 308 -3.72 10.25 -3.70
CA GLU A 308 -4.27 8.91 -3.85
C GLU A 308 -4.25 8.51 -5.32
N THR A 309 -3.69 7.36 -5.61
CA THR A 309 -3.66 6.74 -6.95
C THR A 309 -4.28 5.36 -6.84
N LEU A 310 -5.48 5.21 -7.41
CA LEU A 310 -6.19 3.93 -7.36
C LEU A 310 -5.95 3.13 -8.63
N THR A 311 -5.79 1.82 -8.47
CA THR A 311 -5.73 0.87 -9.58
C THR A 311 -7.10 0.75 -10.24
N ASN A 312 -7.10 0.52 -11.57
CA ASN A 312 -8.33 0.24 -12.30
C ASN A 312 -8.59 -1.27 -12.31
N GLU A 313 -9.65 -1.70 -11.67
CA GLU A 313 -9.95 -3.09 -11.38
C GLU A 313 -11.38 -3.45 -11.76
N THR A 314 -11.63 -4.74 -11.97
CA THR A 314 -12.90 -5.27 -12.42
C THR A 314 -13.37 -6.46 -11.56
N VAL A 315 -14.48 -7.08 -11.95
CA VAL A 315 -14.93 -8.36 -11.42
C VAL A 315 -14.82 -9.41 -12.53
N TYR A 316 -14.22 -10.52 -12.24
CA TYR A 316 -14.09 -11.66 -13.15
C TYR A 316 -15.15 -12.73 -12.84
N TYR A 317 -15.55 -13.45 -13.89
CA TYR A 317 -16.58 -14.49 -13.83
C TYR A 317 -16.10 -15.76 -14.53
N PRO A 318 -16.68 -16.94 -14.18
CA PRO A 318 -16.27 -18.24 -14.73
C PRO A 318 -16.29 -18.34 -16.26
N ASP A 319 -17.22 -17.65 -16.91
CA ASP A 319 -17.38 -17.65 -18.38
C ASP A 319 -16.15 -17.11 -19.13
N LYS A 320 -15.33 -16.26 -18.47
CA LYS A 320 -14.10 -15.70 -19.02
C LYS A 320 -12.84 -16.30 -18.40
N ALA A 321 -12.96 -17.01 -17.29
CA ALA A 321 -11.81 -17.48 -16.54
C ALA A 321 -10.93 -18.43 -17.37
N THR A 322 -11.52 -19.34 -18.13
CA THR A 322 -10.78 -20.30 -18.98
C THR A 322 -9.91 -19.59 -20.03
N ASP A 323 -10.43 -18.53 -20.65
CA ASP A 323 -9.71 -17.78 -21.68
C ASP A 323 -8.60 -16.91 -21.09
N LEU A 324 -8.83 -16.36 -19.90
CA LEU A 324 -7.92 -15.40 -19.26
C LEU A 324 -6.82 -16.10 -18.42
N LEU A 325 -7.09 -17.28 -17.85
CA LEU A 325 -6.15 -18.02 -17.00
C LEU A 325 -4.75 -18.21 -17.62
N PRO A 326 -4.59 -18.54 -18.92
CA PRO A 326 -3.26 -18.73 -19.52
C PRO A 326 -2.42 -17.43 -19.53
N THR A 327 -3.06 -16.28 -19.58
CA THR A 327 -2.41 -14.97 -19.67
C THR A 327 -2.30 -14.23 -18.35
N ARG A 328 -2.89 -14.79 -17.27
CA ARG A 328 -2.85 -14.16 -15.94
C ARG A 328 -1.42 -14.12 -15.41
N GLN A 329 -0.96 -12.91 -15.02
CA GLN A 329 0.44 -12.68 -14.66
C GLN A 329 0.75 -13.05 -13.20
N TYR A 330 -0.26 -13.19 -12.35
CA TYR A 330 -0.13 -13.47 -10.93
C TYR A 330 -1.20 -14.43 -10.42
#